data_6cdb4c1cc3a51d4e98c7dbc5902239e9
#
_entry.id   6cdb4c1cc3a51d4e98c7dbc5902239e9
#
_cell.length_a   1.000
_cell.length_b   1.000
_cell.length_c   1.000
_cell.angle_alpha   90.00
_cell.angle_beta   90.00
_cell.angle_gamma   90.00
#
_symmetry.space_group_name_H-M   'P 1'
#
loop_
_entity.id
_entity.type
_entity.pdbx_description
1 polymer ?
#
loop_
_entity_poly.entity_id
_entity_poly.type
_entity_poly.pdbx_seq_one_letter_code
_entity_poly.pdbx_strand_id
1 'polypeptide(L)'
;MIITANHNPIRIIGYPESSMTQEFINEIGKTHQVEVILPKDFLKDQSTDYQYIVAVTVDFDERKQIINIIDNNKLAVITVIHDSSLVGSAPPAVIQPGTFIFPFCSIALGSYIGRHCVIGPYNLIGHYSRLGNNCVTRPSVVISDKSTVGNNCIFNIRSTVTNKVSIVDNVVVLGLTNVVKNIESSGRYAGSSARRISDS
;
A
#
# COMPACT_ATOMS: atom_id res chain seq x y z
N MET A 1 13.09 -3.34 8.21
CA MET A 1 13.92 -2.13 7.93
C MET A 1 13.03 -0.92 7.77
N ILE A 2 13.33 0.18 8.45
CA ILE A 2 12.60 1.46 8.31
C ILE A 2 13.50 2.42 7.54
N ILE A 3 12.98 3.03 6.50
CA ILE A 3 13.66 4.04 5.70
C ILE A 3 13.02 5.39 6.04
N THR A 4 13.75 6.23 6.76
CA THR A 4 13.31 7.56 7.17
C THR A 4 13.91 8.64 6.28
N ALA A 5 13.19 9.75 6.11
CA ALA A 5 13.68 10.93 5.39
C ALA A 5 14.66 11.76 6.24
N ASN A 6 14.52 11.72 7.58
CA ASN A 6 15.32 12.46 8.56
C ASN A 6 15.24 11.78 9.96
N HIS A 7 15.66 12.47 11.02
CA HIS A 7 15.60 11.98 12.40
C HIS A 7 14.36 12.44 13.19
N ASN A 8 13.40 13.08 12.55
CA ASN A 8 12.19 13.56 13.22
C ASN A 8 11.35 12.40 13.76
N PRO A 9 10.58 12.61 14.84
CA PRO A 9 9.66 11.61 15.36
C PRO A 9 8.60 11.22 14.32
N ILE A 10 8.01 10.05 14.49
CA ILE A 10 7.09 9.47 13.51
C ILE A 10 5.66 9.60 14.01
N ARG A 11 4.77 10.14 13.16
CA ARG A 11 3.32 10.13 13.35
C ARG A 11 2.65 9.11 12.44
N ILE A 12 1.90 8.20 13.06
CA ILE A 12 1.02 7.26 12.36
C ILE A 12 -0.36 7.91 12.27
N ILE A 13 -0.82 8.21 11.06
CA ILE A 13 -2.15 8.76 10.82
C ILE A 13 -3.14 7.59 10.74
N GLY A 14 -3.98 7.44 11.75
CA GLY A 14 -4.91 6.32 11.84
C GLY A 14 -5.77 6.36 13.10
N TYR A 15 -6.59 5.35 13.26
CA TYR A 15 -7.45 5.18 14.43
C TYR A 15 -6.77 4.23 15.42
N PRO A 16 -6.52 4.64 16.69
CA PRO A 16 -5.78 3.84 17.67
C PRO A 16 -6.37 2.43 17.91
N GLU A 17 -7.69 2.29 17.81
CA GLU A 17 -8.40 1.02 17.96
C GLU A 17 -8.33 0.12 16.72
N SER A 18 -7.90 0.63 15.58
CA SER A 18 -7.76 -0.13 14.33
C SER A 18 -6.61 -1.14 14.44
N SER A 19 -6.86 -2.39 14.07
CA SER A 19 -5.83 -3.42 13.99
C SER A 19 -4.65 -3.00 13.11
N MET A 20 -4.92 -2.32 12.00
CA MET A 20 -3.89 -1.82 11.10
C MET A 20 -2.98 -0.80 11.80
N THR A 21 -3.54 0.15 12.54
CA THR A 21 -2.77 1.13 13.30
C THR A 21 -1.93 0.45 14.38
N GLN A 22 -2.49 -0.52 15.09
CA GLN A 22 -1.76 -1.30 16.11
C GLN A 22 -0.59 -2.09 15.50
N GLU A 23 -0.77 -2.67 14.32
CA GLU A 23 0.31 -3.36 13.62
C GLU A 23 1.44 -2.39 13.21
N PHE A 24 1.11 -1.17 12.76
CA PHE A 24 2.09 -0.13 12.47
C PHE A 24 2.85 0.31 13.74
N ILE A 25 2.13 0.53 14.86
CA ILE A 25 2.74 0.86 16.15
C ILE A 25 3.71 -0.24 16.57
N ASN A 26 3.29 -1.49 16.50
CA ASN A 26 4.09 -2.64 16.91
C ASN A 26 5.37 -2.78 16.08
N GLU A 27 5.29 -2.53 14.78
CA GLU A 27 6.46 -2.66 13.91
C GLU A 27 7.42 -1.47 14.03
N ILE A 28 6.91 -0.25 13.95
CA ILE A 28 7.72 0.97 13.97
C ILE A 28 8.23 1.26 15.38
N GLY A 29 7.41 1.03 16.39
CA GLY A 29 7.71 1.31 17.80
C GLY A 29 8.86 0.47 18.38
N LYS A 30 9.26 -0.62 17.71
CA LYS A 30 10.45 -1.40 18.09
C LYS A 30 11.76 -0.59 18.06
N THR A 31 11.81 0.40 17.19
CA THR A 31 13.05 1.14 16.89
C THR A 31 12.91 2.66 16.92
N HIS A 32 11.68 3.18 16.90
CA HIS A 32 11.41 4.62 16.83
C HIS A 32 10.34 5.04 17.83
N GLN A 33 10.44 6.28 18.32
CA GLN A 33 9.34 6.90 19.04
C GLN A 33 8.20 7.22 18.08
N VAL A 34 7.00 6.74 18.38
CA VAL A 34 5.81 6.91 17.55
C VAL A 34 4.71 7.63 18.30
N GLU A 35 3.97 8.46 17.60
CA GLU A 35 2.74 9.10 18.02
C GLU A 35 1.63 8.71 17.05
N VAL A 36 0.42 8.46 17.55
CA VAL A 36 -0.77 8.25 16.71
C VAL A 36 -1.56 9.54 16.66
N ILE A 37 -1.85 10.01 15.46
CA ILE A 37 -2.73 11.16 15.23
C ILE A 37 -3.98 10.69 14.50
N LEU A 38 -5.16 11.13 14.98
CA LEU A 38 -6.41 10.86 14.29
C LEU A 38 -6.46 11.60 12.95
N PRO A 39 -7.07 11.03 11.91
CA PRO A 39 -7.23 11.69 10.62
C PRO A 39 -7.79 13.11 10.72
N LYS A 40 -8.87 13.30 11.48
CA LYS A 40 -9.51 14.61 11.72
C LYS A 40 -8.59 15.63 12.37
N ASP A 41 -7.64 15.20 13.20
CA ASP A 41 -6.72 16.09 13.89
C ASP A 41 -5.51 16.39 12.99
N PHE A 42 -5.05 15.45 12.19
CA PHE A 42 -4.07 15.68 11.13
C PHE A 42 -4.56 16.74 10.12
N LEU A 43 -5.85 16.76 9.77
CA LEU A 43 -6.41 17.80 8.90
C LEU A 43 -6.26 19.21 9.45
N LYS A 44 -6.08 19.38 10.78
CA LYS A 44 -5.92 20.66 11.47
C LYS A 44 -4.45 21.01 11.76
N ASP A 45 -3.60 19.98 11.97
CA ASP A 45 -2.19 20.15 12.35
C ASP A 45 -1.30 19.27 11.47
N GLN A 46 -0.62 19.88 10.51
CA GLN A 46 0.30 19.25 9.56
C GLN A 46 1.73 19.72 9.86
N SER A 47 2.22 19.46 11.07
CA SER A 47 3.55 19.89 11.49
C SER A 47 4.66 19.25 10.63
N THR A 48 5.64 20.06 10.25
CA THR A 48 6.85 19.61 9.55
C THR A 48 7.89 18.97 10.48
N ASP A 49 7.64 18.97 11.79
CA ASP A 49 8.54 18.38 12.80
C ASP A 49 8.44 16.85 12.85
N TYR A 50 7.52 16.28 12.10
CA TYR A 50 7.27 14.85 12.07
C TYR A 50 7.51 14.24 10.69
N GLN A 51 7.72 12.94 10.68
CA GLN A 51 7.58 12.09 9.51
C GLN A 51 6.28 11.30 9.63
N TYR A 52 5.62 11.05 8.52
CA TYR A 52 4.28 10.47 8.51
C TYR A 52 4.24 9.11 7.84
N ILE A 53 3.27 8.29 8.28
CA ILE A 53 2.81 7.11 7.57
C ILE A 53 1.30 6.95 7.75
N VAL A 54 0.58 6.55 6.70
CA VAL A 54 -0.89 6.50 6.69
C VAL A 54 -1.37 5.07 6.93
N ALA A 55 -1.98 4.83 8.09
CA ALA A 55 -2.56 3.54 8.49
C ALA A 55 -4.07 3.41 8.20
N VAL A 56 -4.72 4.44 7.65
CA VAL A 56 -6.12 4.38 7.20
C VAL A 56 -6.20 3.49 5.96
N THR A 57 -6.94 2.38 6.02
CA THR A 57 -7.05 1.41 4.91
C THR A 57 -8.48 0.92 4.66
N VAL A 58 -9.45 1.39 5.43
CA VAL A 58 -10.86 1.04 5.33
C VAL A 58 -11.63 2.15 4.63
N ASP A 59 -11.55 3.37 5.13
CA ASP A 59 -12.08 4.55 4.45
C ASP A 59 -11.04 5.04 3.42
N PHE A 60 -11.30 4.72 2.16
CA PHE A 60 -10.34 4.99 1.10
C PHE A 60 -10.40 6.42 0.59
N ASP A 61 -11.53 7.10 0.75
CA ASP A 61 -11.66 8.52 0.40
C ASP A 61 -10.99 9.41 1.44
N GLU A 62 -11.14 9.10 2.73
CA GLU A 62 -10.37 9.74 3.80
C GLU A 62 -8.86 9.52 3.58
N ARG A 63 -8.45 8.30 3.24
CA ARG A 63 -7.05 7.99 2.93
C ARG A 63 -6.51 8.84 1.77
N LYS A 64 -7.25 8.96 0.66
CA LYS A 64 -6.87 9.81 -0.48
C LYS A 64 -6.71 11.27 -0.08
N GLN A 65 -7.62 11.79 0.73
CA GLN A 65 -7.57 13.17 1.23
C GLN A 65 -6.30 13.41 2.04
N ILE A 66 -5.97 12.53 2.97
CA ILE A 66 -4.75 12.59 3.79
C ILE A 66 -3.50 12.58 2.92
N ILE A 67 -3.41 11.64 1.98
CA ILE A 67 -2.26 11.50 1.07
C ILE A 67 -2.07 12.75 0.21
N ASN A 68 -3.16 13.30 -0.33
CA ASN A 68 -3.11 14.54 -1.10
C ASN A 68 -2.55 15.71 -0.28
N ILE A 69 -2.91 15.82 1.00
CA ILE A 69 -2.37 16.85 1.89
C ILE A 69 -0.87 16.64 2.13
N ILE A 70 -0.45 15.40 2.40
CA ILE A 70 0.95 15.05 2.60
C ILE A 70 1.78 15.44 1.37
N ASP A 71 1.35 15.03 0.19
CA ASP A 71 2.09 15.26 -1.06
C ASP A 71 2.09 16.74 -1.47
N ASN A 72 0.95 17.45 -1.36
CA ASN A 72 0.85 18.88 -1.69
C ASN A 72 1.72 19.74 -0.76
N ASN A 73 1.78 19.41 0.52
CA ASN A 73 2.60 20.12 1.51
C ASN A 73 4.03 19.58 1.60
N LYS A 74 4.37 18.57 0.77
CA LYS A 74 5.70 17.93 0.75
C LYS A 74 6.15 17.46 2.13
N LEU A 75 5.23 16.97 2.93
CA LEU A 75 5.54 16.44 4.27
C LEU A 75 6.43 15.21 4.16
N ALA A 76 7.34 15.07 5.10
CA ALA A 76 8.24 13.92 5.16
C ALA A 76 7.47 12.63 5.47
N VAL A 77 7.75 11.56 4.76
CA VAL A 77 7.13 10.25 4.97
C VAL A 77 8.18 9.17 5.16
N ILE A 78 7.85 8.15 5.94
CA ILE A 78 8.70 6.96 6.11
C ILE A 78 8.25 5.83 5.21
N THR A 79 9.17 4.92 4.93
CA THR A 79 8.89 3.62 4.29
C THR A 79 9.30 2.51 5.24
N VAL A 80 8.43 1.53 5.41
CA VAL A 80 8.67 0.39 6.30
C VAL A 80 8.64 -0.90 5.50
N ILE A 81 9.70 -1.69 5.63
CA ILE A 81 9.79 -3.03 5.04
C ILE A 81 10.08 -4.00 6.18
N HIS A 82 9.17 -4.93 6.43
CA HIS A 82 9.38 -5.92 7.48
C HIS A 82 10.57 -6.83 7.15
N ASP A 83 11.40 -7.12 8.14
CA ASP A 83 12.68 -7.85 7.95
C ASP A 83 12.52 -9.26 7.39
N SER A 84 11.36 -9.90 7.59
CA SER A 84 11.07 -11.21 7.00
C SER A 84 10.63 -11.17 5.52
N SER A 85 10.55 -9.99 4.92
CA SER A 85 10.17 -9.85 3.51
C SER A 85 11.38 -9.88 2.61
N LEU A 86 11.25 -10.56 1.47
CA LEU A 86 12.29 -10.67 0.45
C LEU A 86 12.09 -9.58 -0.60
N VAL A 87 13.12 -8.77 -0.83
CA VAL A 87 13.12 -7.70 -1.82
C VAL A 87 14.22 -7.95 -2.85
N GLY A 88 13.83 -8.01 -4.12
CA GLY A 88 14.73 -8.28 -5.23
C GLY A 88 15.82 -7.21 -5.39
N SER A 89 17.05 -7.63 -5.64
CA SER A 89 18.23 -6.77 -5.63
C SER A 89 18.91 -6.58 -6.99
N ALA A 90 18.71 -7.49 -7.96
CA ALA A 90 19.42 -7.44 -9.24
C ALA A 90 18.56 -7.95 -10.44
N PRO A 91 17.87 -7.09 -11.20
CA PRO A 91 17.70 -5.66 -11.01
C PRO A 91 16.87 -5.35 -9.77
N PRO A 92 17.17 -4.23 -9.07
CA PRO A 92 16.51 -3.94 -7.81
C PRO A 92 15.01 -3.70 -8.00
N ALA A 93 14.23 -4.14 -7.02
CA ALA A 93 12.85 -3.68 -6.87
C ALA A 93 12.87 -2.23 -6.35
N VAL A 94 11.96 -1.41 -6.87
CA VAL A 94 11.83 0.01 -6.47
C VAL A 94 10.60 0.15 -5.59
N ILE A 95 10.80 0.63 -4.36
CA ILE A 95 9.71 0.88 -3.39
C ILE A 95 9.72 2.37 -3.09
N GLN A 96 8.62 3.04 -3.40
CA GLN A 96 8.50 4.48 -3.24
C GLN A 96 8.13 4.88 -1.79
N PRO A 97 8.44 6.13 -1.39
CA PRO A 97 8.19 6.65 -0.05
C PRO A 97 6.73 6.53 0.42
N GLY A 98 6.54 6.39 1.73
CA GLY A 98 5.22 6.28 2.36
C GLY A 98 4.64 4.86 2.34
N THR A 99 5.36 3.89 1.80
CA THR A 99 4.89 2.50 1.63
C THR A 99 5.21 1.65 2.86
N PHE A 100 4.25 0.79 3.25
CA PHE A 100 4.42 -0.20 4.30
C PHE A 100 4.32 -1.62 3.72
N ILE A 101 5.36 -2.43 3.90
CA ILE A 101 5.41 -3.83 3.49
C ILE A 101 5.41 -4.72 4.72
N PHE A 102 4.34 -5.49 4.88
CA PHE A 102 4.10 -6.43 5.98
C PHE A 102 4.98 -7.68 5.90
N PRO A 103 4.98 -8.53 6.96
CA PRO A 103 5.78 -9.75 7.02
C PRO A 103 5.54 -10.72 5.86
N PHE A 104 6.60 -11.46 5.53
CA PHE A 104 6.58 -12.60 4.60
C PHE A 104 6.12 -12.26 3.17
N CYS A 105 6.35 -11.01 2.74
CA CYS A 105 6.14 -10.62 1.35
C CYS A 105 7.33 -11.02 0.48
N SER A 106 7.06 -11.32 -0.79
CA SER A 106 8.07 -11.48 -1.83
C SER A 106 7.88 -10.40 -2.89
N ILE A 107 8.81 -9.47 -2.95
CA ILE A 107 8.85 -8.38 -3.93
C ILE A 107 9.92 -8.72 -4.94
N ALA A 108 9.53 -9.17 -6.12
CA ALA A 108 10.46 -9.76 -7.08
C ALA A 108 11.34 -8.72 -7.81
N LEU A 109 12.36 -9.19 -8.48
CA LEU A 109 13.34 -8.39 -9.23
C LEU A 109 12.67 -7.47 -10.25
N GLY A 110 13.13 -6.22 -10.31
CA GLY A 110 12.66 -5.22 -11.27
C GLY A 110 11.23 -4.76 -11.10
N SER A 111 10.56 -5.17 -10.02
CA SER A 111 9.21 -4.68 -9.72
C SER A 111 9.24 -3.23 -9.21
N TYR A 112 8.11 -2.56 -9.32
CA TYR A 112 7.92 -1.18 -8.86
C TYR A 112 6.67 -1.08 -7.99
N ILE A 113 6.81 -0.51 -6.80
CA ILE A 113 5.72 -0.19 -5.89
C ILE A 113 5.68 1.32 -5.69
N GLY A 114 4.56 1.93 -6.01
CA GLY A 114 4.32 3.37 -5.90
C GLY A 114 4.30 3.88 -4.46
N ARG A 115 4.07 5.18 -4.33
CA ARG A 115 4.03 5.89 -3.03
C ARG A 115 2.79 5.48 -2.22
N HIS A 116 2.91 5.54 -0.90
CA HIS A 116 1.81 5.34 0.05
C HIS A 116 1.07 4.01 -0.10
N CYS A 117 1.72 2.96 -0.59
CA CYS A 117 1.13 1.63 -0.67
C CYS A 117 1.14 0.91 0.68
N VAL A 118 0.17 0.03 0.87
CA VAL A 118 0.15 -0.92 1.99
C VAL A 118 0.11 -2.32 1.40
N ILE A 119 1.20 -3.06 1.58
CA ILE A 119 1.36 -4.43 1.06
C ILE A 119 1.18 -5.40 2.23
N GLY A 120 0.00 -6.01 2.32
CA GLY A 120 -0.37 -6.95 3.38
C GLY A 120 0.53 -8.18 3.46
N PRO A 121 0.45 -8.95 4.55
CA PRO A 121 1.34 -10.09 4.74
C PRO A 121 1.14 -11.20 3.69
N TYR A 122 2.22 -11.97 3.44
CA TYR A 122 2.24 -13.09 2.49
C TYR A 122 1.89 -12.71 1.05
N ASN A 123 2.14 -11.47 0.65
CA ASN A 123 1.92 -11.04 -0.73
C ASN A 123 3.10 -11.40 -1.63
N LEU A 124 2.78 -11.67 -2.90
CA LEU A 124 3.76 -11.81 -3.96
C LEU A 124 3.55 -10.73 -5.01
N ILE A 125 4.58 -9.91 -5.23
CA ILE A 125 4.66 -8.94 -6.31
C ILE A 125 5.69 -9.44 -7.31
N GLY A 126 5.23 -9.90 -8.47
CA GLY A 126 6.02 -10.64 -9.45
C GLY A 126 7.05 -9.77 -10.19
N HIS A 127 7.92 -10.45 -10.95
CA HIS A 127 9.02 -9.82 -11.68
C HIS A 127 8.53 -8.76 -12.67
N TYR A 128 9.18 -7.60 -12.64
CA TYR A 128 8.90 -6.49 -13.56
C TYR A 128 7.44 -6.01 -13.54
N SER A 129 6.69 -6.33 -12.49
CA SER A 129 5.33 -5.82 -12.29
C SER A 129 5.37 -4.39 -11.73
N ARG A 130 4.30 -3.67 -11.91
CA ARG A 130 4.18 -2.29 -11.44
C ARG A 130 2.89 -2.09 -10.66
N LEU A 131 3.00 -1.56 -9.47
CA LEU A 131 1.89 -1.11 -8.64
C LEU A 131 1.94 0.41 -8.57
N GLY A 132 0.83 1.06 -8.92
CA GLY A 132 0.69 2.51 -8.82
C GLY A 132 0.68 3.02 -7.38
N ASN A 133 0.45 4.31 -7.22
CA ASN A 133 0.41 4.96 -5.91
C ASN A 133 -0.87 4.60 -5.15
N ASN A 134 -0.78 4.66 -3.81
CA ASN A 134 -1.93 4.49 -2.93
C ASN A 134 -2.69 3.18 -3.14
N CYS A 135 -1.98 2.09 -3.42
CA CYS A 135 -2.59 0.77 -3.52
C CYS A 135 -2.56 0.05 -2.17
N VAL A 136 -3.63 -0.67 -1.87
CA VAL A 136 -3.74 -1.49 -0.67
C VAL A 136 -3.98 -2.94 -1.08
N THR A 137 -3.07 -3.82 -0.68
CA THR A 137 -3.24 -5.26 -0.84
C THR A 137 -3.47 -5.91 0.52
N ARG A 138 -4.51 -6.71 0.63
CA ARG A 138 -4.82 -7.51 1.82
C ARG A 138 -3.96 -8.78 1.84
N PRO A 139 -4.02 -9.62 2.90
CA PRO A 139 -3.19 -10.82 2.99
C PRO A 139 -3.29 -11.76 1.80
N SER A 140 -2.15 -12.35 1.42
CA SER A 140 -2.03 -13.40 0.39
C SER A 140 -2.49 -12.99 -1.01
N VAL A 141 -2.32 -11.73 -1.38
CA VAL A 141 -2.55 -11.25 -2.75
C VAL A 141 -1.35 -11.59 -3.63
N VAL A 142 -1.62 -11.99 -4.87
CA VAL A 142 -0.60 -12.27 -5.88
C VAL A 142 -0.79 -11.34 -7.07
N ILE A 143 0.21 -10.51 -7.35
CA ILE A 143 0.32 -9.76 -8.60
C ILE A 143 1.44 -10.41 -9.40
N SER A 144 1.08 -11.13 -10.46
CA SER A 144 2.06 -11.92 -11.23
C SER A 144 2.90 -11.04 -12.16
N ASP A 145 3.90 -11.69 -12.78
CA ASP A 145 4.96 -11.04 -13.55
C ASP A 145 4.46 -10.12 -14.67
N LYS A 146 5.13 -8.99 -14.84
CA LYS A 146 4.91 -8.03 -15.92
C LYS A 146 3.49 -7.46 -15.95
N SER A 147 2.75 -7.55 -14.84
CA SER A 147 1.44 -6.94 -14.69
C SER A 147 1.57 -5.48 -14.29
N THR A 148 0.61 -4.65 -14.71
CA THR A 148 0.59 -3.24 -14.38
C THR A 148 -0.73 -2.91 -13.68
N VAL A 149 -0.64 -2.33 -12.51
CA VAL A 149 -1.78 -1.87 -11.72
C VAL A 149 -1.70 -0.36 -11.59
N GLY A 150 -2.80 0.30 -11.87
CA GLY A 150 -2.96 1.75 -11.72
C GLY A 150 -2.95 2.22 -10.26
N ASN A 151 -3.29 3.49 -10.06
CA ASN A 151 -3.33 4.11 -8.74
C ASN A 151 -4.64 3.81 -8.01
N ASN A 152 -4.63 3.96 -6.68
CA ASN A 152 -5.83 3.86 -5.85
C ASN A 152 -6.56 2.51 -5.99
N CYS A 153 -5.84 1.42 -6.14
CA CYS A 153 -6.42 0.09 -6.27
C CYS A 153 -6.40 -0.67 -4.94
N ILE A 154 -7.46 -1.44 -4.71
CA ILE A 154 -7.59 -2.30 -3.52
C ILE A 154 -7.70 -3.76 -3.97
N PHE A 155 -6.85 -4.61 -3.44
CA PHE A 155 -6.90 -6.05 -3.64
C PHE A 155 -7.23 -6.72 -2.32
N ASN A 156 -8.40 -7.36 -2.25
CA ASN A 156 -8.82 -8.05 -1.06
C ASN A 156 -8.17 -9.45 -0.96
N ILE A 157 -8.32 -10.05 0.22
CA ILE A 157 -7.65 -11.28 0.62
C ILE A 157 -7.68 -12.37 -0.47
N ARG A 158 -6.51 -12.97 -0.74
CA ARG A 158 -6.33 -14.07 -1.69
C ARG A 158 -6.82 -13.78 -3.12
N SER A 159 -6.90 -12.51 -3.52
CA SER A 159 -7.11 -12.19 -4.93
C SER A 159 -5.81 -12.34 -5.71
N THR A 160 -5.93 -12.66 -7.00
CA THR A 160 -4.79 -12.90 -7.87
C THR A 160 -4.92 -12.14 -9.18
N VAL A 161 -3.80 -11.69 -9.72
CA VAL A 161 -3.68 -11.08 -11.05
C VAL A 161 -2.70 -11.92 -11.85
N THR A 162 -3.12 -12.43 -12.99
CA THR A 162 -2.24 -13.25 -13.86
C THR A 162 -1.21 -12.39 -14.60
N ASN A 163 -0.22 -13.05 -15.19
CA ASN A 163 0.88 -12.39 -15.89
C ASN A 163 0.43 -11.45 -17.00
N LYS A 164 1.09 -10.31 -17.14
CA LYS A 164 0.89 -9.34 -18.22
C LYS A 164 -0.51 -8.71 -18.27
N VAL A 165 -1.23 -8.73 -17.17
CA VAL A 165 -2.53 -8.06 -17.05
C VAL A 165 -2.31 -6.59 -16.69
N SER A 166 -3.10 -5.71 -17.32
CA SER A 166 -3.16 -4.29 -17.02
C SER A 166 -4.48 -3.95 -16.34
N ILE A 167 -4.41 -3.18 -15.26
CA ILE A 167 -5.55 -2.73 -14.46
C ILE A 167 -5.49 -1.21 -14.34
N VAL A 168 -6.56 -0.52 -14.69
CA VAL A 168 -6.66 0.95 -14.57
C VAL A 168 -6.77 1.41 -13.12
N ASP A 169 -6.76 2.72 -12.92
CA ASP A 169 -6.92 3.34 -11.60
C ASP A 169 -8.30 3.07 -10.98
N ASN A 170 -8.37 3.19 -9.65
CA ASN A 170 -9.62 3.12 -8.86
C ASN A 170 -10.38 1.79 -9.03
N VAL A 171 -9.67 0.68 -8.99
CA VAL A 171 -10.24 -0.67 -9.06
C VAL A 171 -10.21 -1.34 -7.70
N VAL A 172 -11.31 -1.96 -7.32
CA VAL A 172 -11.42 -2.82 -6.13
C VAL A 172 -11.62 -4.26 -6.58
N VAL A 173 -10.64 -5.10 -6.33
CA VAL A 173 -10.70 -6.54 -6.56
C VAL A 173 -11.13 -7.23 -5.27
N LEU A 174 -12.28 -7.89 -5.26
CA LEU A 174 -12.80 -8.57 -4.07
C LEU A 174 -11.99 -9.83 -3.74
N GLY A 175 -12.18 -10.34 -2.52
CA GLY A 175 -11.47 -11.53 -2.06
C GLY A 175 -11.73 -12.76 -2.95
N LEU A 176 -10.73 -13.64 -3.07
CA LEU A 176 -10.78 -14.87 -3.86
C LEU A 176 -11.06 -14.64 -5.36
N THR A 177 -10.86 -13.42 -5.84
CA THR A 177 -11.05 -13.07 -7.26
C THR A 177 -9.78 -13.35 -8.05
N ASN A 178 -9.93 -13.93 -9.24
CA ASN A 178 -8.83 -14.13 -10.17
C ASN A 178 -8.99 -13.23 -11.41
N VAL A 179 -8.08 -12.27 -11.55
CA VAL A 179 -8.05 -11.34 -12.69
C VAL A 179 -7.19 -11.94 -13.79
N VAL A 180 -7.83 -12.43 -14.84
CA VAL A 180 -7.17 -13.13 -15.99
C VAL A 180 -7.15 -12.29 -17.26
N LYS A 181 -7.78 -11.13 -17.28
CA LYS A 181 -7.83 -10.19 -18.41
C LYS A 181 -7.66 -8.78 -17.92
N ASN A 182 -7.28 -7.88 -18.82
CA ASN A 182 -7.19 -6.46 -18.51
C ASN A 182 -8.51 -5.93 -17.93
N ILE A 183 -8.37 -5.01 -16.97
CA ILE A 183 -9.47 -4.22 -16.42
C ILE A 183 -9.31 -2.80 -16.96
N GLU A 184 -10.25 -2.38 -17.81
CA GLU A 184 -10.18 -1.13 -18.56
C GLU A 184 -11.12 -0.03 -18.00
N SER A 185 -11.90 -0.35 -16.97
CA SER A 185 -12.77 0.63 -16.30
C SER A 185 -12.67 0.49 -14.78
N SER A 186 -12.76 1.62 -14.08
CA SER A 186 -12.85 1.65 -12.62
C SER A 186 -14.06 0.88 -12.10
N GLY A 187 -14.04 0.47 -10.85
CA GLY A 187 -15.17 -0.23 -10.23
C GLY A 187 -14.75 -1.43 -9.39
N ARG A 188 -15.73 -2.20 -8.96
CA ARG A 188 -15.55 -3.39 -8.12
C ARG A 188 -15.67 -4.64 -8.97
N TYR A 189 -14.74 -5.57 -8.77
CA TYR A 189 -14.60 -6.80 -9.55
C TYR A 189 -14.61 -8.02 -8.65
N ALA A 190 -15.32 -9.06 -9.07
CA ALA A 190 -15.43 -10.32 -8.34
C ALA A 190 -15.44 -11.53 -9.28
N GLY A 191 -15.07 -12.69 -8.74
CA GLY A 191 -15.20 -14.00 -9.39
C GLY A 191 -13.91 -14.50 -10.05
N SER A 192 -13.91 -15.75 -10.46
CA SER A 192 -12.85 -16.42 -11.21
C SER A 192 -13.42 -16.88 -12.56
N SER A 193 -13.25 -16.13 -13.66
CA SER A 193 -12.51 -14.87 -13.87
C SER A 193 -13.28 -13.64 -13.36
N ALA A 194 -12.53 -12.59 -13.04
CA ALA A 194 -13.06 -11.32 -12.54
C ALA A 194 -14.06 -10.68 -13.51
N ARG A 195 -15.21 -10.25 -12.98
CA ARG A 195 -16.23 -9.48 -13.69
C ARG A 195 -16.59 -8.25 -12.86
N ARG A 196 -16.90 -7.15 -13.54
CA ARG A 196 -17.36 -5.92 -12.87
C ARG A 196 -18.74 -6.15 -12.25
N ILE A 197 -18.91 -5.75 -11.00
CA ILE A 197 -20.15 -5.94 -10.23
C ILE A 197 -20.79 -4.63 -9.78
N SER A 198 -20.03 -3.55 -9.65
CA SER A 198 -20.54 -2.22 -9.30
C SER A 198 -19.50 -1.14 -9.61
N ASP A 199 -19.91 0.12 -9.45
CA ASP A 199 -19.02 1.27 -9.40
C ASP A 199 -18.12 1.21 -8.14
N SER A 200 -17.01 1.91 -8.18
CA SER A 200 -16.01 1.95 -7.09
C SER A 200 -16.50 2.82 -5.92
#